data_a1e86312d71346bfebb92911727e6ce8
#
_entry.id   a1e86312d71346bfebb92911727e6ce8
#
_cell.length_a   1.000
_cell.length_b   1.000
_cell.length_c   1.000
_cell.angle_alpha   90.00
_cell.angle_beta   90.00
_cell.angle_gamma   90.00
#
_symmetry.space_group_name_H-M   'P 1'
#
loop_
_entity.id
_entity.type
_entity.pdbx_description
1 polymer ?
#
loop_
_entity_poly.entity_id
_entity_poly.type
_entity_poly.pdbx_seq_one_letter_code
_entity_poly.pdbx_strand_id
1 'polypeptide(L)'
;KYFVMENVKGILTKDEGRIKERILREIRSIVDDAKMNQLYAFLEDVLKPQMPASLYYALYIRLCMETSTDNWDKQNEIFFENLDQQLKDVTKHLPYSVSKSDESVNTIRHGLLLLKMKQQRDSIRKQVIQLKTSAHIDNDTFMDGYNAIIETISDEQILEKTLDAVDKVANMGDCMDEAQSLKKSLEILTSTFDECIEYIQEQLKGKTDLLNHLNEMMKEIRLYNIEEPFVLLSSNYGVPQNRERVVFIGCRNDQEVIKEIPATVSDDEKVKVYEALWDLDMIGNGETVTSYKKPKLNPKFEDTKIQRAIQGEPDEHGLLFSEWSKNGRLGHRFTFDQEPFYVMNMDELDKPQKYQHMDLFNHQTSLQNEKVRERLRIIAAHGDYDEAKVELKEKGLDSQKRNYVVLNPLGQSPTVCTMPDDFIHYSAYRPMTVREMARLQSFDDSFVFQGKRQTGGNNRQKEIPQYTLVGNAVPPLMARAIANTLLKHIK
;
A
#
# COMPACT_ATOMS: atom_id res chain seq x y z
N LYS A 1 -0.12 -3.38 19.96
CA LYS A 1 -0.83 -2.15 20.35
C LYS A 1 -1.08 -1.22 19.15
N TYR A 2 -0.08 -1.03 18.29
CA TYR A 2 -0.18 -0.27 17.04
C TYR A 2 0.21 -1.15 15.87
N PHE A 3 -0.34 -0.88 14.70
CA PHE A 3 0.16 -1.39 13.43
C PHE A 3 0.36 -0.23 12.45
N VAL A 4 1.25 -0.42 11.49
CA VAL A 4 1.57 0.54 10.43
C VAL A 4 1.52 -0.19 9.10
N MET A 5 0.80 0.36 8.15
CA MET A 5 0.79 -0.10 6.76
C MET A 5 1.22 1.06 5.86
N GLU A 6 2.27 0.85 5.09
CA GLU A 6 2.78 1.84 4.14
C GLU A 6 2.38 1.46 2.71
N ASN A 7 2.10 2.48 1.90
CA ASN A 7 1.81 2.30 0.48
C ASN A 7 2.22 3.54 -0.34
N VAL A 8 2.12 3.43 -1.65
CA VAL A 8 2.33 4.55 -2.58
C VAL A 8 1.12 5.47 -2.60
N LYS A 9 1.32 6.77 -2.89
CA LYS A 9 0.25 7.79 -2.91
C LYS A 9 -0.91 7.43 -3.84
N GLY A 10 -0.65 6.70 -4.92
CA GLY A 10 -1.70 6.27 -5.87
C GLY A 10 -2.82 5.44 -5.23
N ILE A 11 -2.62 4.84 -4.06
CA ILE A 11 -3.67 4.08 -3.37
C ILE A 11 -4.86 4.95 -2.94
N LEU A 12 -4.62 6.25 -2.70
CA LEU A 12 -5.66 7.19 -2.28
C LEU A 12 -6.66 7.52 -3.38
N THR A 13 -6.20 7.50 -4.63
CA THR A 13 -7.01 7.87 -5.80
C THR A 13 -7.38 6.67 -6.68
N LYS A 14 -6.77 5.51 -6.42
CA LYS A 14 -7.03 4.30 -7.17
C LYS A 14 -8.50 3.92 -7.03
N ASP A 15 -9.14 3.67 -8.19
CA ASP A 15 -10.54 3.31 -8.25
C ASP A 15 -11.44 4.37 -7.58
N GLU A 16 -11.19 5.65 -7.91
CA GLU A 16 -11.93 6.81 -7.36
C GLU A 16 -11.91 6.90 -5.83
N GLY A 17 -10.85 6.37 -5.19
CA GLY A 17 -10.69 6.35 -3.73
C GLY A 17 -11.31 5.14 -3.05
N ARG A 18 -12.04 4.27 -3.76
CA ARG A 18 -12.70 3.08 -3.20
C ARG A 18 -11.73 2.12 -2.49
N ILE A 19 -10.49 2.01 -2.98
CA ILE A 19 -9.48 1.16 -2.35
C ILE A 19 -9.11 1.67 -0.95
N LYS A 20 -8.92 2.99 -0.78
CA LYS A 20 -8.65 3.61 0.53
C LYS A 20 -9.80 3.32 1.48
N GLU A 21 -11.03 3.60 1.06
CA GLU A 21 -12.22 3.38 1.89
C GLU A 21 -12.37 1.90 2.29
N ARG A 22 -12.14 0.98 1.34
CA ARG A 22 -12.17 -0.45 1.64
C ARG A 22 -11.15 -0.85 2.70
N ILE A 23 -9.91 -0.35 2.61
CA ILE A 23 -8.88 -0.62 3.62
C ILE A 23 -9.32 -0.13 5.00
N LEU A 24 -9.84 1.10 5.10
CA LEU A 24 -10.30 1.66 6.37
C LEU A 24 -11.46 0.84 6.95
N ARG A 25 -12.43 0.44 6.13
CA ARG A 25 -13.58 -0.38 6.54
C ARG A 25 -13.15 -1.77 7.01
N GLU A 26 -12.28 -2.46 6.28
CA GLU A 26 -11.77 -3.79 6.67
C GLU A 26 -11.02 -3.74 8.00
N ILE A 27 -10.26 -2.69 8.27
CA ILE A 27 -9.56 -2.54 9.55
C ILE A 27 -10.55 -2.23 10.69
N ARG A 28 -11.56 -1.39 10.44
CA ARG A 28 -12.60 -1.07 11.42
C ARG A 28 -13.52 -2.26 11.72
N SER A 29 -13.62 -3.23 10.82
CA SER A 29 -14.40 -4.44 11.00
C SER A 29 -13.68 -5.51 11.85
N ILE A 30 -12.43 -5.31 12.21
CA ILE A 30 -11.71 -6.22 13.12
C ILE A 30 -12.27 -6.03 14.53
N VAL A 31 -12.92 -7.08 15.04
CA VAL A 31 -13.67 -7.07 16.30
C VAL A 31 -13.10 -8.04 17.32
N ASP A 32 -13.42 -7.82 18.59
CA ASP A 32 -13.14 -8.74 19.69
C ASP A 32 -14.27 -9.78 19.79
N ASP A 33 -13.99 -11.01 19.39
CA ASP A 33 -14.93 -12.13 19.39
C ASP A 33 -15.62 -12.32 20.75
N ALA A 34 -14.90 -12.16 21.85
CA ALA A 34 -15.46 -12.34 23.18
C ALA A 34 -16.54 -11.28 23.51
N LYS A 35 -16.43 -10.10 22.92
CA LYS A 35 -17.37 -9.00 23.14
C LYS A 35 -18.53 -8.96 22.16
N MET A 36 -18.41 -9.64 21.02
CA MET A 36 -19.48 -9.72 20.02
C MET A 36 -20.78 -10.34 20.56
N ASN A 37 -20.70 -11.20 21.57
CA ASN A 37 -21.88 -11.76 22.22
C ASN A 37 -22.81 -10.68 22.82
N GLN A 38 -22.27 -9.55 23.22
CA GLN A 38 -23.07 -8.43 23.72
C GLN A 38 -23.90 -7.80 22.58
N LEU A 39 -23.29 -7.65 21.39
CA LEU A 39 -24.00 -7.15 20.21
C LEU A 39 -25.09 -8.13 19.78
N TYR A 40 -24.82 -9.42 19.79
CA TYR A 40 -25.84 -10.44 19.43
C TYR A 40 -27.03 -10.44 20.39
N ALA A 41 -26.79 -10.34 21.71
CA ALA A 41 -27.84 -10.21 22.69
C ALA A 41 -28.67 -8.92 22.45
N PHE A 42 -28.00 -7.79 22.20
CA PHE A 42 -28.66 -6.53 21.86
C PHE A 42 -29.52 -6.63 20.60
N LEU A 43 -29.03 -7.30 19.54
CA LEU A 43 -29.81 -7.54 18.31
C LEU A 43 -31.07 -8.38 18.60
N GLU A 44 -30.92 -9.44 19.40
CA GLU A 44 -32.02 -10.34 19.73
C GLU A 44 -33.09 -9.65 20.58
N ASP A 45 -32.69 -8.93 21.59
CA ASP A 45 -33.58 -8.26 22.53
C ASP A 45 -34.25 -7.02 21.96
N VAL A 46 -33.50 -6.23 21.19
CA VAL A 46 -33.93 -4.89 20.76
C VAL A 46 -34.45 -4.87 19.32
N LEU A 47 -33.74 -5.51 18.38
CA LEU A 47 -34.06 -5.39 16.94
C LEU A 47 -34.96 -6.48 16.42
N LYS A 48 -34.79 -7.73 16.85
CA LYS A 48 -35.58 -8.87 16.39
C LYS A 48 -37.10 -8.65 16.51
N PRO A 49 -37.64 -8.05 17.60
CA PRO A 49 -39.08 -7.78 17.71
C PRO A 49 -39.60 -6.65 16.80
N GLN A 50 -38.70 -5.83 16.23
CA GLN A 50 -39.03 -4.56 15.58
C GLN A 50 -38.80 -4.58 14.07
N MET A 51 -38.23 -5.66 13.52
CA MET A 51 -37.87 -5.73 12.10
C MET A 51 -38.32 -7.06 11.46
N PRO A 52 -38.47 -7.11 10.13
CA PRO A 52 -38.74 -8.36 9.43
C PRO A 52 -37.66 -9.42 9.72
N ALA A 53 -38.12 -10.67 9.91
CA ALA A 53 -37.21 -11.77 10.25
C ALA A 53 -36.05 -11.95 9.26
N SER A 54 -36.33 -11.78 7.97
CA SER A 54 -35.28 -11.86 6.92
C SER A 54 -34.19 -10.81 7.09
N LEU A 55 -34.54 -9.57 7.42
CA LEU A 55 -33.55 -8.49 7.66
C LEU A 55 -32.78 -8.75 8.95
N TYR A 56 -33.43 -9.20 10.02
CA TYR A 56 -32.77 -9.58 11.26
C TYR A 56 -31.71 -10.66 11.03
N TYR A 57 -32.09 -11.74 10.35
CA TYR A 57 -31.18 -12.86 10.09
C TYR A 57 -30.07 -12.48 9.10
N ALA A 58 -30.34 -11.61 8.13
CA ALA A 58 -29.31 -11.09 7.24
C ALA A 58 -28.22 -10.32 8.03
N LEU A 59 -28.63 -9.41 8.92
CA LEU A 59 -27.73 -8.67 9.80
C LEU A 59 -26.95 -9.60 10.73
N TYR A 60 -27.67 -10.52 11.39
CA TYR A 60 -27.05 -11.47 12.31
C TYR A 60 -25.97 -12.30 11.63
N ILE A 61 -26.27 -12.89 10.46
CA ILE A 61 -25.32 -13.69 9.70
C ILE A 61 -24.15 -12.84 9.24
N ARG A 62 -24.41 -11.65 8.70
CA ARG A 62 -23.33 -10.79 8.22
C ARG A 62 -22.37 -10.37 9.33
N LEU A 63 -22.89 -10.06 10.50
CA LEU A 63 -22.06 -9.73 11.67
C LEU A 63 -21.33 -10.96 12.23
N CYS A 64 -21.92 -12.16 12.16
CA CYS A 64 -21.26 -13.41 12.55
C CYS A 64 -20.11 -13.82 11.60
N MET A 65 -20.09 -13.33 10.36
CA MET A 65 -18.96 -13.59 9.44
C MET A 65 -17.63 -13.02 9.93
N GLU A 66 -17.67 -12.01 10.79
CA GLU A 66 -16.48 -11.41 11.41
C GLU A 66 -15.96 -12.20 12.63
N THR A 67 -16.70 -13.21 13.08
CA THR A 67 -16.37 -13.98 14.28
C THR A 67 -16.30 -15.48 14.02
N SER A 68 -15.57 -16.21 14.86
CA SER A 68 -15.40 -17.66 14.75
C SER A 68 -16.47 -18.47 15.49
N THR A 69 -17.70 -17.95 15.64
CA THR A 69 -18.75 -18.60 16.43
C THR A 69 -19.35 -19.85 15.76
N ASP A 70 -19.46 -20.93 16.52
CA ASP A 70 -19.93 -22.26 16.06
C ASP A 70 -21.43 -22.37 15.73
N ASN A 71 -22.24 -21.33 15.93
CA ASN A 71 -23.69 -21.36 15.74
C ASN A 71 -24.19 -20.89 14.35
N TRP A 72 -23.29 -20.65 13.47
CA TRP A 72 -23.49 -20.09 12.16
C TRP A 72 -24.38 -20.94 11.23
N ASP A 73 -24.22 -22.27 11.19
CA ASP A 73 -24.92 -23.13 10.24
C ASP A 73 -26.44 -23.10 10.42
N LYS A 74 -26.92 -23.11 11.67
CA LYS A 74 -28.35 -23.07 11.97
C LYS A 74 -28.98 -21.71 11.60
N GLN A 75 -28.31 -20.63 11.89
CA GLN A 75 -28.81 -19.29 11.59
C GLN A 75 -28.81 -19.03 10.08
N ASN A 76 -27.84 -19.52 9.38
CA ASN A 76 -27.75 -19.47 7.93
C ASN A 76 -28.90 -20.26 7.26
N GLU A 77 -29.26 -21.44 7.80
CA GLU A 77 -30.36 -22.21 7.31
C GLU A 77 -31.70 -21.46 7.48
N ILE A 78 -31.96 -20.90 8.65
CA ILE A 78 -33.15 -20.08 8.94
C ILE A 78 -33.21 -18.87 8.01
N PHE A 79 -32.10 -18.23 7.75
CA PHE A 79 -32.04 -17.07 6.86
C PHE A 79 -32.46 -17.43 5.43
N PHE A 80 -31.90 -18.49 4.85
CA PHE A 80 -32.25 -18.87 3.49
C PHE A 80 -33.68 -19.42 3.39
N GLU A 81 -34.22 -20.05 4.44
CA GLU A 81 -35.64 -20.39 4.51
C GLU A 81 -36.54 -19.12 4.45
N ASN A 82 -36.16 -18.06 5.15
CA ASN A 82 -36.86 -16.77 5.07
C ASN A 82 -36.77 -16.13 3.67
N LEU A 83 -35.62 -16.21 3.00
CA LEU A 83 -35.48 -15.72 1.63
C LEU A 83 -36.31 -16.52 0.64
N ASP A 84 -36.38 -17.85 0.79
CA ASP A 84 -37.23 -18.70 -0.01
C ASP A 84 -38.71 -18.37 0.21
N GLN A 85 -39.10 -18.04 1.45
CA GLN A 85 -40.46 -17.61 1.74
C GLN A 85 -40.76 -16.23 1.11
N GLN A 86 -39.85 -15.26 1.20
CA GLN A 86 -40.01 -13.96 0.54
C GLN A 86 -40.12 -14.11 -0.97
N LEU A 87 -39.32 -14.98 -1.61
CA LEU A 87 -39.48 -15.26 -3.04
C LEU A 87 -40.81 -15.85 -3.38
N LYS A 88 -41.34 -16.74 -2.54
CA LYS A 88 -42.74 -17.28 -2.71
C LYS A 88 -43.75 -16.16 -2.60
N ASP A 89 -43.60 -15.24 -1.69
CA ASP A 89 -44.52 -14.12 -1.53
C ASP A 89 -44.47 -13.17 -2.74
N VAL A 90 -43.28 -12.83 -3.25
CA VAL A 90 -43.13 -12.11 -4.53
C VAL A 90 -43.82 -12.84 -5.67
N THR A 91 -43.62 -14.17 -5.78
CA THR A 91 -44.16 -14.93 -6.90
C THR A 91 -45.67 -15.12 -6.85
N LYS A 92 -46.33 -14.96 -5.69
CA LYS A 92 -47.81 -14.99 -5.56
C LYS A 92 -48.49 -13.85 -6.30
N HIS A 93 -47.82 -12.71 -6.41
CA HIS A 93 -48.34 -11.51 -7.05
C HIS A 93 -48.03 -11.43 -8.56
N LEU A 94 -47.34 -12.45 -9.09
CA LEU A 94 -47.02 -12.53 -10.51
C LEU A 94 -48.07 -13.39 -11.25
N PRO A 95 -48.34 -13.13 -12.55
CA PRO A 95 -49.13 -14.03 -13.39
C PRO A 95 -48.58 -15.47 -13.36
N TYR A 96 -49.42 -16.47 -13.34
CA TYR A 96 -49.04 -17.88 -13.21
C TYR A 96 -47.97 -18.33 -14.22
N SER A 97 -48.08 -17.87 -15.46
CA SER A 97 -47.11 -18.15 -16.52
C SER A 97 -45.73 -17.58 -16.19
N VAL A 98 -45.68 -16.38 -15.64
CA VAL A 98 -44.43 -15.67 -15.25
C VAL A 98 -43.82 -16.34 -14.02
N SER A 99 -44.60 -16.64 -13.00
CA SER A 99 -44.08 -17.20 -11.74
C SER A 99 -43.45 -18.60 -11.91
N LYS A 100 -43.81 -19.34 -12.96
CA LYS A 100 -43.28 -20.69 -13.23
C LYS A 100 -42.18 -20.78 -14.29
N SER A 101 -42.19 -19.93 -15.29
CA SER A 101 -41.32 -20.07 -16.45
C SER A 101 -40.46 -18.86 -16.74
N ASP A 102 -40.60 -17.75 -15.99
CA ASP A 102 -39.83 -16.55 -16.23
C ASP A 102 -38.36 -16.76 -15.86
N GLU A 103 -37.47 -16.30 -16.75
CA GLU A 103 -36.02 -16.41 -16.61
C GLU A 103 -35.51 -15.68 -15.35
N SER A 104 -36.09 -14.52 -15.01
CA SER A 104 -35.71 -13.74 -13.85
C SER A 104 -36.01 -14.43 -12.54
N VAL A 105 -37.22 -15.06 -12.42
CA VAL A 105 -37.61 -15.87 -11.26
C VAL A 105 -36.67 -17.08 -11.09
N ASN A 106 -36.30 -17.72 -12.19
CA ASN A 106 -35.36 -18.84 -12.15
C ASN A 106 -33.96 -18.39 -11.80
N THR A 107 -33.51 -17.20 -12.28
CA THR A 107 -32.24 -16.60 -11.91
C THR A 107 -32.19 -16.31 -10.40
N ILE A 108 -33.26 -15.76 -9.81
CA ILE A 108 -33.33 -15.54 -8.36
C ILE A 108 -33.23 -16.88 -7.61
N ARG A 109 -33.99 -17.90 -7.98
CA ARG A 109 -33.94 -19.22 -7.32
C ARG A 109 -32.57 -19.84 -7.36
N HIS A 110 -31.93 -19.79 -8.53
CA HIS A 110 -30.57 -20.30 -8.72
C HIS A 110 -29.54 -19.46 -7.92
N GLY A 111 -29.67 -18.14 -7.94
CA GLY A 111 -28.82 -17.22 -7.18
C GLY A 111 -28.90 -17.48 -5.67
N LEU A 112 -30.12 -17.63 -5.11
CA LEU A 112 -30.27 -17.95 -3.69
C LEU A 112 -29.64 -19.31 -3.32
N LEU A 113 -29.73 -20.31 -4.18
CA LEU A 113 -29.06 -21.59 -3.97
C LEU A 113 -27.54 -21.45 -3.94
N LEU A 114 -26.97 -20.75 -4.92
CA LEU A 114 -25.53 -20.53 -4.98
C LEU A 114 -25.01 -19.68 -3.81
N LEU A 115 -25.75 -18.64 -3.41
CA LEU A 115 -25.41 -17.83 -2.24
C LEU A 115 -25.44 -18.66 -0.95
N LYS A 116 -26.44 -19.54 -0.78
CA LYS A 116 -26.50 -20.49 0.35
C LYS A 116 -25.26 -21.39 0.38
N MET A 117 -24.90 -21.97 -0.77
CA MET A 117 -23.71 -22.82 -0.90
C MET A 117 -22.41 -22.01 -0.64
N LYS A 118 -22.32 -20.77 -1.12
CA LYS A 118 -21.18 -19.89 -0.87
C LYS A 118 -21.01 -19.62 0.62
N GLN A 119 -22.08 -19.36 1.34
CA GLN A 119 -22.06 -19.16 2.79
C GLN A 119 -21.60 -20.42 3.56
N GLN A 120 -21.88 -21.60 3.06
CA GLN A 120 -21.47 -22.89 3.65
C GLN A 120 -20.09 -23.37 3.17
N ARG A 121 -19.44 -22.64 2.29
CA ARG A 121 -18.18 -23.05 1.63
C ARG A 121 -17.11 -23.55 2.58
N ASP A 122 -16.89 -22.84 3.67
CA ASP A 122 -15.81 -23.16 4.61
C ASP A 122 -16.13 -24.40 5.43
N SER A 123 -17.40 -24.62 5.78
CA SER A 123 -17.89 -25.86 6.41
C SER A 123 -17.72 -27.02 5.45
N ILE A 124 -18.17 -26.90 4.20
CA ILE A 124 -18.01 -27.91 3.15
C ILE A 124 -16.51 -28.23 2.95
N ARG A 125 -15.64 -27.23 2.88
CA ARG A 125 -14.20 -27.41 2.71
C ARG A 125 -13.59 -28.19 3.86
N LYS A 126 -13.93 -27.85 5.10
CA LYS A 126 -13.48 -28.60 6.30
C LYS A 126 -13.93 -30.06 6.24
N GLN A 127 -15.18 -30.32 5.89
CA GLN A 127 -15.72 -31.68 5.76
C GLN A 127 -15.02 -32.49 4.66
N VAL A 128 -14.76 -31.88 3.49
CA VAL A 128 -14.03 -32.51 2.39
C VAL A 128 -12.60 -32.89 2.78
N ILE A 129 -11.89 -31.98 3.44
CA ILE A 129 -10.53 -32.24 3.94
C ILE A 129 -10.55 -33.39 4.95
N GLN A 130 -11.52 -33.41 5.85
CA GLN A 130 -11.66 -34.45 6.86
C GLN A 130 -11.99 -35.81 6.23
N LEU A 131 -12.87 -35.84 5.23
CA LEU A 131 -13.21 -37.07 4.47
C LEU A 131 -11.99 -37.57 3.67
N LYS A 132 -11.23 -36.67 3.01
CA LYS A 132 -10.00 -37.05 2.32
C LYS A 132 -8.98 -37.69 3.26
N THR A 133 -8.82 -37.13 4.46
CA THR A 133 -7.87 -37.63 5.46
C THR A 133 -8.32 -38.96 6.09
N SER A 134 -9.61 -39.09 6.42
CA SER A 134 -10.13 -40.26 7.13
C SER A 134 -10.47 -41.45 6.21
N ALA A 135 -10.90 -41.19 4.98
CA ALA A 135 -11.34 -42.21 4.05
C ALA A 135 -10.33 -42.60 2.99
N HIS A 136 -9.13 -42.00 3.00
CA HIS A 136 -8.08 -42.22 1.99
C HIS A 136 -8.58 -42.04 0.55
N ILE A 137 -9.51 -41.10 0.33
CA ILE A 137 -10.03 -40.78 -0.99
C ILE A 137 -8.98 -39.97 -1.72
N ASP A 138 -8.22 -40.61 -2.56
CA ASP A 138 -7.24 -40.01 -3.49
C ASP A 138 -7.81 -40.10 -4.90
N ASN A 139 -8.90 -39.39 -5.15
CA ASN A 139 -9.59 -39.41 -6.42
C ASN A 139 -9.55 -38.00 -7.03
N ASP A 140 -8.70 -37.81 -8.03
CA ASP A 140 -8.54 -36.54 -8.74
C ASP A 140 -9.87 -36.03 -9.30
N THR A 141 -10.71 -36.92 -9.83
CA THR A 141 -12.02 -36.57 -10.38
C THR A 141 -12.95 -35.96 -9.33
N PHE A 142 -12.89 -36.44 -8.08
CA PHE A 142 -13.66 -35.86 -6.99
C PHE A 142 -13.17 -34.46 -6.64
N MET A 143 -11.85 -34.29 -6.60
CA MET A 143 -11.25 -32.98 -6.31
C MET A 143 -11.50 -31.97 -7.43
N ASP A 144 -11.47 -32.42 -8.68
CA ASP A 144 -11.81 -31.58 -9.84
C ASP A 144 -13.27 -31.11 -9.79
N GLY A 145 -14.20 -32.03 -9.48
CA GLY A 145 -15.60 -31.70 -9.29
C GLY A 145 -15.80 -30.70 -8.12
N TYR A 146 -15.15 -30.93 -6.98
CA TYR A 146 -15.19 -30.04 -5.85
C TYR A 146 -14.66 -28.63 -6.20
N ASN A 147 -13.50 -28.55 -6.86
CA ASN A 147 -12.91 -27.30 -7.29
C ASN A 147 -13.81 -26.54 -8.27
N ALA A 148 -14.45 -27.23 -9.21
CA ALA A 148 -15.41 -26.63 -10.13
C ALA A 148 -16.63 -26.03 -9.41
N ILE A 149 -17.14 -26.72 -8.38
CA ILE A 149 -18.23 -26.18 -7.53
C ILE A 149 -17.76 -24.95 -6.78
N ILE A 150 -16.57 -25.00 -6.15
CA ILE A 150 -16.00 -23.86 -5.42
C ILE A 150 -15.78 -22.66 -6.34
N GLU A 151 -15.32 -22.87 -7.55
CA GLU A 151 -15.16 -21.81 -8.55
C GLU A 151 -16.51 -21.17 -8.88
N THR A 152 -17.53 -21.99 -9.14
CA THR A 152 -18.89 -21.52 -9.45
C THR A 152 -19.49 -20.69 -8.30
N ILE A 153 -19.42 -21.17 -7.06
CA ILE A 153 -20.00 -20.45 -5.90
C ILE A 153 -19.15 -19.26 -5.44
N SER A 154 -17.92 -19.13 -5.95
CA SER A 154 -17.03 -17.98 -5.70
C SER A 154 -17.22 -16.84 -6.70
N ASP A 155 -18.06 -17.02 -7.73
CA ASP A 155 -18.37 -15.95 -8.69
C ASP A 155 -18.94 -14.73 -7.96
N GLU A 156 -18.23 -13.61 -8.06
CA GLU A 156 -18.61 -12.33 -7.41
C GLU A 156 -19.88 -11.73 -8.04
N GLN A 157 -20.23 -12.13 -9.26
CA GLN A 157 -21.40 -11.62 -9.97
C GLN A 157 -22.70 -12.32 -9.59
N ILE A 158 -22.68 -13.40 -8.77
CA ILE A 158 -23.90 -14.12 -8.39
C ILE A 158 -24.92 -13.18 -7.74
N LEU A 159 -24.47 -12.38 -6.79
CA LEU A 159 -25.35 -11.46 -6.08
C LEU A 159 -25.89 -10.37 -7.01
N GLU A 160 -25.02 -9.75 -7.81
CA GLU A 160 -25.39 -8.71 -8.76
C GLU A 160 -26.47 -9.19 -9.73
N LYS A 161 -26.24 -10.36 -10.35
CA LYS A 161 -27.24 -10.99 -11.24
C LYS A 161 -28.56 -11.32 -10.53
N THR A 162 -28.48 -11.71 -9.26
CA THR A 162 -29.67 -12.02 -8.46
C THR A 162 -30.44 -10.76 -8.14
N LEU A 163 -29.76 -9.67 -7.74
CA LEU A 163 -30.37 -8.36 -7.46
C LEU A 163 -31.02 -7.77 -8.73
N ASP A 164 -30.34 -7.82 -9.86
CA ASP A 164 -30.88 -7.40 -11.15
C ASP A 164 -32.15 -8.16 -11.53
N ALA A 165 -32.18 -9.47 -11.24
CA ALA A 165 -33.35 -10.28 -11.47
C ALA A 165 -34.52 -9.92 -10.53
N VAL A 166 -34.24 -9.57 -9.27
CA VAL A 166 -35.24 -9.06 -8.31
C VAL A 166 -35.83 -7.75 -8.80
N ASP A 167 -35.00 -6.81 -9.27
CA ASP A 167 -35.48 -5.54 -9.83
C ASP A 167 -36.35 -5.73 -11.06
N LYS A 168 -36.03 -6.68 -11.93
CA LYS A 168 -36.87 -7.00 -13.09
C LYS A 168 -38.22 -7.55 -12.65
N VAL A 169 -38.22 -8.49 -11.69
CA VAL A 169 -39.45 -9.10 -11.19
C VAL A 169 -40.33 -8.08 -10.46
N ALA A 170 -39.75 -7.15 -9.73
CA ALA A 170 -40.48 -6.07 -9.06
C ALA A 170 -41.39 -5.26 -10.00
N ASN A 171 -40.98 -5.15 -11.26
CA ASN A 171 -41.71 -4.41 -12.30
C ASN A 171 -42.72 -5.27 -13.08
N MET A 172 -42.83 -6.56 -12.79
CA MET A 172 -43.71 -7.49 -13.55
C MET A 172 -45.08 -7.65 -12.96
N GLY A 173 -45.36 -7.20 -11.75
CA GLY A 173 -46.61 -7.35 -11.04
C GLY A 173 -46.70 -6.41 -9.85
N ASP A 174 -47.75 -6.64 -9.01
CA ASP A 174 -48.00 -5.84 -7.81
C ASP A 174 -47.23 -6.40 -6.60
N CYS A 175 -45.90 -6.49 -6.72
CA CYS A 175 -45.03 -7.15 -5.75
C CYS A 175 -43.80 -6.24 -5.37
N MET A 176 -43.93 -4.92 -5.53
CA MET A 176 -42.82 -4.00 -5.29
C MET A 176 -42.27 -4.07 -3.85
N ASP A 177 -43.19 -4.12 -2.86
CA ASP A 177 -42.82 -4.09 -1.45
C ASP A 177 -42.09 -5.40 -1.04
N GLU A 178 -42.61 -6.53 -1.49
CA GLU A 178 -42.02 -7.85 -1.25
C GLU A 178 -40.65 -7.99 -1.94
N ALA A 179 -40.57 -7.51 -3.19
CA ALA A 179 -39.31 -7.53 -3.94
C ALA A 179 -38.27 -6.63 -3.30
N GLN A 180 -38.65 -5.44 -2.82
CA GLN A 180 -37.75 -4.54 -2.09
C GLN A 180 -37.27 -5.16 -0.77
N SER A 181 -38.13 -5.86 -0.05
CA SER A 181 -37.77 -6.56 1.18
C SER A 181 -36.75 -7.68 0.89
N LEU A 182 -36.97 -8.47 -0.15
CA LEU A 182 -36.03 -9.50 -0.60
C LEU A 182 -34.69 -8.89 -1.01
N LYS A 183 -34.71 -7.81 -1.83
CA LYS A 183 -33.54 -7.09 -2.27
C LYS A 183 -32.72 -6.60 -1.08
N LYS A 184 -33.35 -5.92 -0.12
CA LYS A 184 -32.69 -5.39 1.08
C LYS A 184 -32.02 -6.48 1.91
N SER A 185 -32.68 -7.61 2.07
CA SER A 185 -32.10 -8.76 2.80
C SER A 185 -30.84 -9.31 2.11
N LEU A 186 -30.82 -9.32 0.78
CA LEU A 186 -29.65 -9.74 0.00
C LEU A 186 -28.52 -8.71 0.03
N GLU A 187 -28.82 -7.40 -0.06
CA GLU A 187 -27.84 -6.32 0.01
C GLU A 187 -27.07 -6.33 1.33
N ILE A 188 -27.74 -6.62 2.44
CA ILE A 188 -27.09 -6.71 3.77
C ILE A 188 -26.00 -7.78 3.81
N LEU A 189 -26.10 -8.86 3.06
CA LEU A 189 -25.05 -9.91 3.00
C LEU A 189 -23.71 -9.39 2.46
N THR A 190 -23.73 -8.36 1.64
CA THR A 190 -22.52 -7.75 1.07
C THR A 190 -22.13 -6.48 1.78
N SER A 191 -22.96 -6.00 2.70
CA SER A 191 -22.62 -4.82 3.52
C SER A 191 -21.39 -5.13 4.35
N THR A 192 -20.56 -4.11 4.56
CA THR A 192 -19.46 -4.17 5.50
C THR A 192 -19.98 -4.19 6.93
N PHE A 193 -19.13 -4.54 7.88
CA PHE A 193 -19.48 -4.45 9.30
C PHE A 193 -20.00 -3.06 9.68
N ASP A 194 -19.30 -2.02 9.25
CA ASP A 194 -19.68 -0.63 9.51
C ASP A 194 -21.03 -0.27 8.91
N GLU A 195 -21.31 -0.68 7.66
CA GLU A 195 -22.61 -0.46 7.02
C GLU A 195 -23.75 -1.17 7.74
N CYS A 196 -23.48 -2.36 8.29
CA CYS A 196 -24.46 -3.05 9.16
C CYS A 196 -24.73 -2.26 10.44
N ILE A 197 -23.69 -1.72 11.07
CA ILE A 197 -23.83 -0.88 12.27
C ILE A 197 -24.55 0.43 11.95
N GLU A 198 -24.23 1.09 10.85
CA GLU A 198 -24.95 2.28 10.37
C GLU A 198 -26.44 1.98 10.13
N TYR A 199 -26.75 0.85 9.50
CA TYR A 199 -28.13 0.40 9.32
C TYR A 199 -28.86 0.19 10.66
N ILE A 200 -28.20 -0.44 11.64
CA ILE A 200 -28.75 -0.60 13.00
C ILE A 200 -28.99 0.74 13.66
N GLN A 201 -28.05 1.68 13.54
CA GLN A 201 -28.18 3.04 14.08
C GLN A 201 -29.38 3.76 13.46
N GLU A 202 -29.62 3.59 12.16
CA GLU A 202 -30.79 4.18 11.50
C GLU A 202 -32.11 3.60 12.01
N GLN A 203 -32.18 2.27 12.25
CA GLN A 203 -33.35 1.63 12.87
C GLN A 203 -33.63 2.11 14.31
N LEU A 204 -32.61 2.61 14.99
CA LEU A 204 -32.69 3.16 16.34
C LEU A 204 -32.89 4.68 16.35
N LYS A 205 -33.06 5.33 15.21
CA LYS A 205 -33.28 6.76 15.10
C LYS A 205 -34.47 7.21 15.93
N GLY A 206 -34.23 8.18 16.83
CA GLY A 206 -35.24 8.63 17.80
C GLY A 206 -35.26 7.90 19.14
N LYS A 207 -34.44 6.84 19.30
CA LYS A 207 -34.28 6.07 20.55
C LYS A 207 -32.89 6.35 21.15
N THR A 208 -32.70 7.54 21.70
CA THR A 208 -31.40 8.06 22.09
C THR A 208 -30.64 7.14 23.06
N ASP A 209 -31.32 6.57 24.04
CA ASP A 209 -30.67 5.68 25.03
C ASP A 209 -30.13 4.40 24.41
N LEU A 210 -30.89 3.79 23.50
CA LEU A 210 -30.44 2.59 22.78
C LEU A 210 -29.30 2.89 21.81
N LEU A 211 -29.35 4.03 21.14
CA LEU A 211 -28.28 4.49 20.26
C LEU A 211 -26.98 4.75 21.04
N ASN A 212 -27.07 5.41 22.19
CA ASN A 212 -25.91 5.61 23.06
C ASN A 212 -25.35 4.29 23.56
N HIS A 213 -26.22 3.37 23.98
CA HIS A 213 -25.78 2.04 24.42
C HIS A 213 -25.06 1.27 23.31
N LEU A 214 -25.60 1.27 22.09
CA LEU A 214 -24.94 0.68 20.93
C LEU A 214 -23.56 1.32 20.67
N ASN A 215 -23.48 2.65 20.71
CA ASN A 215 -22.23 3.35 20.45
C ASN A 215 -21.15 3.03 21.50
N GLU A 216 -21.51 2.95 22.78
CA GLU A 216 -20.57 2.55 23.84
C GLU A 216 -20.12 1.10 23.67
N MET A 217 -21.04 0.19 23.34
CA MET A 217 -20.76 -1.20 23.06
C MET A 217 -19.79 -1.32 21.86
N MET A 218 -19.99 -0.53 20.80
CA MET A 218 -19.14 -0.55 19.61
C MET A 218 -17.72 -0.07 19.90
N LYS A 219 -17.50 0.88 20.81
CA LYS A 219 -16.16 1.28 21.26
C LYS A 219 -15.40 0.15 21.91
N GLU A 220 -16.10 -0.77 22.58
CA GLU A 220 -15.48 -1.93 23.21
C GLU A 220 -15.28 -3.11 22.25
N ILE A 221 -16.20 -3.29 21.31
CA ILE A 221 -16.19 -4.41 20.36
C ILE A 221 -15.11 -4.24 19.30
N ARG A 222 -14.94 -3.02 18.74
CA ARG A 222 -13.90 -2.75 17.76
C ARG A 222 -12.52 -2.92 18.37
N LEU A 223 -11.71 -3.77 17.75
CA LEU A 223 -10.36 -4.05 18.25
C LEU A 223 -9.37 -2.93 17.91
N TYR A 224 -9.54 -2.26 16.76
CA TYR A 224 -8.67 -1.19 16.30
C TYR A 224 -9.43 0.08 15.96
N ASN A 225 -8.82 1.20 16.32
CA ASN A 225 -9.18 2.52 15.84
C ASN A 225 -8.21 2.91 14.72
N ILE A 226 -8.74 3.45 13.63
CA ILE A 226 -7.97 3.97 12.51
C ILE A 226 -8.66 5.23 11.97
N GLU A 227 -7.85 6.28 11.74
CA GLU A 227 -8.28 7.51 11.09
C GLU A 227 -7.78 7.56 9.63
N GLU A 228 -7.94 8.73 9.00
CA GLU A 228 -7.44 8.96 7.66
C GLU A 228 -5.92 8.75 7.58
N PRO A 229 -5.40 8.17 6.48
CA PRO A 229 -3.98 7.91 6.34
C PRO A 229 -3.18 9.20 6.18
N PHE A 230 -1.95 9.17 6.68
CA PHE A 230 -1.00 10.26 6.54
C PHE A 230 -0.32 10.21 5.17
N VAL A 231 -0.16 11.39 4.54
CA VAL A 231 0.71 11.53 3.37
C VAL A 231 2.01 12.18 3.83
N LEU A 232 3.08 11.39 3.84
CA LEU A 232 4.38 11.81 4.35
C LEU A 232 5.34 12.10 3.20
N LEU A 233 6.01 13.26 3.25
CA LEU A 233 7.09 13.62 2.33
C LEU A 233 8.43 13.30 2.99
N SER A 234 9.20 12.39 2.41
CA SER A 234 10.43 11.86 3.01
C SER A 234 11.48 12.94 3.33
N SER A 235 11.56 14.01 2.53
CA SER A 235 12.49 15.11 2.80
C SER A 235 12.23 15.85 4.11
N ASN A 236 10.99 15.81 4.64
CA ASN A 236 10.66 16.37 5.95
C ASN A 236 11.27 15.58 7.13
N TYR A 237 11.88 14.43 6.83
CA TYR A 237 12.50 13.54 7.81
C TYR A 237 14.01 13.40 7.60
N GLY A 238 14.65 14.36 6.91
CA GLY A 238 16.08 14.35 6.65
C GLY A 238 16.52 13.40 5.53
N VAL A 239 15.61 12.88 4.73
CA VAL A 239 15.93 12.08 3.55
C VAL A 239 16.23 13.00 2.37
N PRO A 240 17.36 12.86 1.65
CA PRO A 240 17.70 13.73 0.53
C PRO A 240 16.88 13.44 -0.73
N GLN A 241 15.60 13.19 -0.57
CA GLN A 241 14.67 12.77 -1.62
C GLN A 241 13.26 13.28 -1.34
N ASN A 242 12.58 13.75 -2.37
CA ASN A 242 11.18 14.10 -2.36
C ASN A 242 10.34 12.88 -2.78
N ARG A 243 10.05 12.00 -1.80
CA ARG A 243 9.26 10.79 -1.97
C ARG A 243 8.04 10.84 -1.07
N GLU A 244 6.86 10.82 -1.67
CA GLU A 244 5.63 10.74 -0.90
C GLU A 244 5.25 9.28 -0.62
N ARG A 245 4.78 9.04 0.60
CA ARG A 245 4.24 7.75 1.03
C ARG A 245 2.98 7.95 1.85
N VAL A 246 2.06 7.03 1.67
CA VAL A 246 0.82 6.97 2.44
C VAL A 246 1.02 5.99 3.57
N VAL A 247 0.71 6.42 4.79
CA VAL A 247 0.88 5.61 5.98
C VAL A 247 -0.45 5.52 6.72
N PHE A 248 -0.97 4.31 6.83
CA PHE A 248 -2.11 3.99 7.66
C PHE A 248 -1.59 3.57 9.04
N ILE A 249 -2.10 4.17 10.09
CA ILE A 249 -1.76 3.81 11.47
C ILE A 249 -3.04 3.47 12.20
N GLY A 250 -3.14 2.21 12.62
CA GLY A 250 -4.20 1.78 13.51
C GLY A 250 -3.65 1.49 14.90
N CYS A 251 -4.46 1.76 15.90
CA CYS A 251 -4.15 1.45 17.29
C CYS A 251 -5.24 0.59 17.89
N ARG A 252 -4.88 -0.30 18.81
CA ARG A 252 -5.84 -1.03 19.62
C ARG A 252 -6.69 -0.03 20.42
N ASN A 253 -7.94 -0.36 20.70
CA ASN A 253 -8.91 0.52 21.32
C ASN A 253 -8.49 1.09 22.70
N ASP A 254 -7.54 0.44 23.39
CA ASP A 254 -6.95 0.89 24.67
C ASP A 254 -5.75 1.83 24.48
N GLN A 255 -5.41 2.20 23.26
CA GLN A 255 -4.29 3.08 22.93
C GLN A 255 -4.78 4.42 22.38
N GLU A 256 -3.93 5.42 22.48
CA GLU A 256 -4.21 6.75 21.95
C GLU A 256 -4.04 6.79 20.43
N VAL A 257 -5.00 7.38 19.73
CA VAL A 257 -4.95 7.57 18.28
C VAL A 257 -3.89 8.61 17.93
N ILE A 258 -3.01 8.27 16.98
CA ILE A 258 -1.99 9.19 16.48
C ILE A 258 -2.61 10.14 15.47
N LYS A 259 -2.51 11.43 15.75
CA LYS A 259 -3.10 12.49 14.92
C LYS A 259 -2.11 13.15 13.97
N GLU A 260 -0.81 13.04 14.25
CA GLU A 260 0.24 13.63 13.41
C GLU A 260 1.55 12.85 13.53
N ILE A 261 2.37 12.94 12.50
CA ILE A 261 3.76 12.49 12.49
C ILE A 261 4.60 13.73 12.20
N PRO A 262 5.17 14.35 13.23
CA PRO A 262 5.88 15.61 13.08
C PRO A 262 7.09 15.49 12.16
N ALA A 263 7.34 16.51 11.34
CA ALA A 263 8.59 16.64 10.60
C ALA A 263 9.78 16.68 11.57
N THR A 264 10.90 16.08 11.18
CA THR A 264 12.12 16.07 12.01
C THR A 264 13.15 17.12 11.57
N VAL A 265 12.92 17.75 10.42
CA VAL A 265 13.74 18.85 9.90
C VAL A 265 12.82 19.95 9.35
N SER A 266 13.25 21.19 9.45
CA SER A 266 12.61 22.34 8.80
C SER A 266 12.95 22.39 7.30
N ASP A 267 12.28 23.25 6.54
CA ASP A 267 12.47 23.31 5.08
C ASP A 267 13.88 23.76 4.68
N ASP A 268 14.49 24.64 5.46
CA ASP A 268 15.86 25.11 5.28
C ASP A 268 16.93 24.09 5.72
N GLU A 269 16.55 23.13 6.55
CA GLU A 269 17.42 22.05 7.02
C GLU A 269 17.32 20.76 6.19
N LYS A 270 16.50 20.75 5.14
CA LYS A 270 16.37 19.58 4.27
C LYS A 270 17.70 19.19 3.65
N VAL A 271 18.04 17.91 3.77
CA VAL A 271 19.31 17.38 3.24
C VAL A 271 19.30 17.40 1.72
N LYS A 272 20.36 17.92 1.12
CA LYS A 272 20.53 18.04 -0.32
C LYS A 272 21.23 16.80 -0.90
N VAL A 273 21.04 16.56 -2.18
CA VAL A 273 21.70 15.45 -2.90
C VAL A 273 23.22 15.50 -2.73
N TYR A 274 23.81 16.69 -2.86
CA TYR A 274 25.24 16.87 -2.69
C TYR A 274 25.73 16.44 -1.30
N GLU A 275 25.02 16.80 -0.26
CA GLU A 275 25.38 16.45 1.13
C GLU A 275 25.40 14.93 1.35
N ALA A 276 24.53 14.20 0.65
CA ALA A 276 24.47 12.75 0.74
C ALA A 276 25.56 12.03 -0.07
N LEU A 277 26.05 12.63 -1.17
CA LEU A 277 26.81 11.91 -2.18
C LEU A 277 28.26 12.40 -2.35
N TRP A 278 28.59 13.57 -1.87
CA TRP A 278 29.89 14.21 -2.16
C TRP A 278 31.11 13.30 -1.93
N ASP A 279 31.13 12.55 -0.86
CA ASP A 279 32.24 11.67 -0.51
C ASP A 279 32.27 10.36 -1.32
N LEU A 280 31.24 10.10 -2.14
CA LEU A 280 31.13 8.98 -3.06
C LEU A 280 31.46 9.33 -4.52
N ASP A 281 31.66 10.60 -4.83
CA ASP A 281 31.83 11.12 -6.21
C ASP A 281 33.06 10.59 -6.95
N MET A 282 33.92 9.88 -6.27
CA MET A 282 35.27 9.54 -6.74
C MET A 282 35.30 8.19 -7.48
N ILE A 283 34.25 7.85 -8.22
CA ILE A 283 34.18 6.58 -8.98
C ILE A 283 33.99 6.85 -10.48
N GLY A 284 34.82 6.22 -11.29
CA GLY A 284 34.79 6.32 -12.74
C GLY A 284 33.84 5.32 -13.43
N ASN A 285 33.88 5.28 -14.74
CA ASN A 285 33.07 4.40 -15.57
C ASN A 285 33.59 2.95 -15.49
N GLY A 286 32.73 2.01 -15.08
CA GLY A 286 33.06 0.59 -14.95
C GLY A 286 33.97 0.27 -13.77
N GLU A 287 34.04 1.13 -12.78
CA GLU A 287 34.89 0.95 -11.60
C GLU A 287 34.11 0.45 -10.39
N THR A 288 34.82 -0.13 -9.43
CA THR A 288 34.33 -0.52 -8.10
C THR A 288 35.21 0.14 -7.06
N VAL A 289 34.59 0.82 -6.10
CA VAL A 289 35.28 1.42 -4.97
C VAL A 289 34.80 0.75 -3.69
N THR A 290 35.75 0.25 -2.88
CA THR A 290 35.48 -0.55 -1.68
C THR A 290 35.91 0.12 -0.38
N SER A 291 36.44 1.34 -0.46
CA SER A 291 36.88 2.09 0.72
C SER A 291 36.53 3.56 0.60
N TYR A 292 36.32 4.20 1.74
CA TYR A 292 36.05 5.63 1.80
C TYR A 292 37.33 6.42 1.48
N LYS A 293 37.17 7.47 0.67
CA LYS A 293 38.26 8.37 0.28
C LYS A 293 37.84 9.79 0.58
N LYS A 294 38.84 10.65 0.83
CA LYS A 294 38.60 12.08 0.91
C LYS A 294 38.11 12.59 -0.46
N PRO A 295 37.00 13.32 -0.51
CA PRO A 295 36.53 13.92 -1.76
C PRO A 295 37.61 14.81 -2.38
N LYS A 296 37.82 14.64 -3.67
CA LYS A 296 38.73 15.47 -4.46
C LYS A 296 38.01 15.88 -5.73
N LEU A 297 38.35 17.08 -6.22
CA LEU A 297 38.01 17.43 -7.59
C LEU A 297 38.61 16.37 -8.52
N ASN A 298 37.78 15.65 -9.21
CA ASN A 298 38.25 14.65 -10.17
C ASN A 298 38.49 15.37 -11.53
N PRO A 299 39.71 15.47 -12.02
CA PRO A 299 39.97 16.12 -13.31
C PRO A 299 39.38 15.39 -14.52
N LYS A 300 38.88 14.15 -14.30
CA LYS A 300 38.12 13.40 -15.32
C LYS A 300 36.65 13.80 -15.37
N PHE A 301 36.16 14.52 -14.39
CA PHE A 301 34.81 15.10 -14.44
C PHE A 301 34.89 16.34 -15.32
N GLU A 302 34.06 16.38 -16.33
CA GLU A 302 33.95 17.51 -17.18
C GLU A 302 33.29 18.69 -16.47
N ASP A 303 33.37 19.86 -17.11
CA ASP A 303 32.83 21.09 -16.56
C ASP A 303 31.39 20.95 -16.14
N THR A 304 31.16 20.86 -14.83
CA THR A 304 29.85 20.72 -14.21
C THR A 304 29.52 21.97 -13.42
N LYS A 305 28.23 22.18 -13.10
CA LYS A 305 27.82 23.29 -12.22
C LYS A 305 28.61 23.29 -10.90
N ILE A 306 28.91 22.11 -10.34
CA ILE A 306 29.70 21.96 -9.11
C ILE A 306 31.16 22.29 -9.35
N GLN A 307 31.76 21.86 -10.45
CA GLN A 307 33.15 22.22 -10.76
C GLN A 307 33.31 23.72 -10.91
N ARG A 308 32.38 24.39 -11.58
CA ARG A 308 32.36 25.87 -11.68
C ARG A 308 32.21 26.52 -10.31
N ALA A 309 31.30 26.01 -9.48
CA ALA A 309 31.13 26.50 -8.11
C ALA A 309 32.39 26.29 -7.26
N ILE A 310 33.09 25.14 -7.39
CA ILE A 310 34.39 24.91 -6.72
C ILE A 310 35.48 25.85 -7.23
N GLN A 311 35.42 26.25 -8.50
CA GLN A 311 36.34 27.20 -9.10
C GLN A 311 36.07 28.68 -8.72
N GLY A 312 35.04 28.92 -7.90
CA GLY A 312 34.70 30.25 -7.40
C GLY A 312 33.57 30.95 -8.16
N GLU A 313 32.88 30.22 -9.06
CA GLU A 313 31.69 30.72 -9.72
C GLU A 313 30.45 30.41 -8.87
N PRO A 314 29.58 31.39 -8.63
CA PRO A 314 28.33 31.14 -7.91
C PRO A 314 27.41 30.21 -8.72
N ASP A 315 26.60 29.44 -8.01
CA ASP A 315 25.55 28.64 -8.61
C ASP A 315 24.39 29.50 -9.15
N GLU A 316 23.36 28.87 -9.69
CA GLU A 316 22.15 29.54 -10.18
C GLU A 316 21.36 30.30 -9.10
N HIS A 317 21.68 30.08 -7.82
CA HIS A 317 21.11 30.78 -6.67
C HIS A 317 22.05 31.84 -6.09
N GLY A 318 23.19 32.08 -6.71
CA GLY A 318 24.18 33.04 -6.26
C GLY A 318 25.06 32.58 -5.10
N LEU A 319 25.04 31.25 -4.76
CA LEU A 319 25.81 30.69 -3.67
C LEU A 319 27.16 30.19 -4.15
N LEU A 320 28.21 30.57 -3.40
CA LEU A 320 29.56 30.06 -3.62
C LEU A 320 29.74 28.69 -2.94
N PHE A 321 30.38 27.76 -3.63
CA PHE A 321 30.67 26.44 -3.07
C PHE A 321 31.43 26.53 -1.73
N SER A 322 32.34 27.44 -1.57
CA SER A 322 33.10 27.64 -0.33
C SER A 322 32.21 28.03 0.86
N GLU A 323 31.14 28.76 0.64
CA GLU A 323 30.17 29.13 1.68
C GLU A 323 29.26 27.95 2.00
N TRP A 324 28.82 27.26 0.97
CA TRP A 324 27.97 26.10 1.11
C TRP A 324 28.68 24.92 1.78
N SER A 325 29.94 24.64 1.42
CA SER A 325 30.73 23.56 2.03
C SER A 325 31.13 23.80 3.48
N LYS A 326 31.15 25.04 3.93
CA LYS A 326 31.43 25.37 5.35
C LYS A 326 30.25 25.06 6.26
N ASN A 327 29.05 25.24 5.77
CA ASN A 327 27.81 25.13 6.54
C ASN A 327 26.99 23.87 6.20
N GLY A 328 27.34 23.15 5.13
CA GLY A 328 26.63 21.96 4.67
C GLY A 328 27.14 20.69 5.32
N ARG A 329 26.31 19.67 5.28
CA ARG A 329 26.64 18.29 5.65
C ARG A 329 27.19 17.58 4.43
N LEU A 330 28.25 16.80 4.61
CA LEU A 330 28.92 16.11 3.52
C LEU A 330 28.92 14.61 3.74
N GLY A 331 28.22 13.92 2.86
CA GLY A 331 28.15 12.46 2.87
C GLY A 331 27.29 11.88 4.00
N HIS A 332 26.96 10.62 3.87
CA HIS A 332 26.22 9.86 4.84
C HIS A 332 26.99 8.59 5.17
N ARG A 333 27.52 8.50 6.38
CA ARG A 333 28.45 7.46 6.78
C ARG A 333 27.84 6.51 7.79
N PHE A 334 28.45 5.34 7.88
CA PHE A 334 28.14 4.33 8.87
C PHE A 334 28.49 4.79 10.30
N THR A 335 27.62 4.48 11.25
CA THR A 335 27.88 4.60 12.68
C THR A 335 27.64 3.27 13.38
N PHE A 336 28.38 2.99 14.47
CA PHE A 336 28.19 1.75 15.26
C PHE A 336 26.84 1.72 15.99
N ASP A 337 26.25 2.88 16.21
CA ASP A 337 24.95 3.02 16.85
C ASP A 337 23.79 2.80 15.85
N GLN A 338 24.14 2.49 14.60
CA GLN A 338 23.19 2.38 13.49
C GLN A 338 22.39 3.67 13.27
N GLU A 339 22.90 4.77 13.75
CA GLU A 339 22.32 6.08 13.48
C GLU A 339 22.96 6.69 12.25
N PRO A 340 22.17 6.96 11.20
CA PRO A 340 22.68 7.64 10.02
C PRO A 340 23.12 9.07 10.42
N PHE A 341 24.29 9.48 9.95
CA PHE A 341 24.76 10.83 10.12
C PHE A 341 25.39 11.35 8.85
N TYR A 342 25.41 12.67 8.73
CA TYR A 342 26.06 13.36 7.63
C TYR A 342 27.30 14.06 8.17
N VAL A 343 28.40 13.96 7.41
CA VAL A 343 29.62 14.74 7.72
C VAL A 343 29.31 16.23 7.61
N MET A 344 29.51 16.97 8.69
CA MET A 344 29.07 18.36 8.80
C MET A 344 29.87 19.32 7.93
N ASN A 345 31.17 19.01 7.67
CA ASN A 345 32.04 19.79 6.81
C ASN A 345 33.26 18.98 6.33
N MET A 346 34.01 19.50 5.39
CA MET A 346 35.18 18.83 4.82
C MET A 346 36.28 18.53 5.85
N ASP A 347 36.43 19.37 6.87
CA ASP A 347 37.47 19.20 7.88
C ASP A 347 37.25 17.98 8.77
N GLU A 348 36.02 17.55 8.90
CA GLU A 348 35.67 16.34 9.66
C GLU A 348 36.08 15.05 8.94
N LEU A 349 36.27 15.10 7.62
CA LEU A 349 36.72 13.93 6.84
C LEU A 349 38.21 13.60 7.11
N ASP A 350 38.99 14.57 7.57
CA ASP A 350 40.42 14.40 7.90
C ASP A 350 40.62 13.88 9.32
N LYS A 351 39.61 13.95 10.19
CA LYS A 351 39.72 13.47 11.56
C LYS A 351 39.72 11.96 11.59
N PRO A 352 40.56 11.31 12.44
CA PRO A 352 40.50 9.89 12.67
C PRO A 352 39.11 9.51 13.20
N GLN A 353 38.37 8.80 12.38
CA GLN A 353 37.04 8.32 12.76
C GLN A 353 37.07 6.80 12.85
N LYS A 354 36.36 6.24 13.85
CA LYS A 354 36.33 4.79 14.11
C LYS A 354 35.85 3.94 12.92
N TYR A 355 35.16 4.55 11.96
CA TYR A 355 34.63 3.90 10.76
C TYR A 355 35.40 4.20 9.46
N GLN A 356 36.52 4.92 9.51
CA GLN A 356 37.36 5.17 8.31
C GLN A 356 37.97 3.91 7.72
N HIS A 357 38.08 2.85 8.50
CA HIS A 357 38.60 1.54 8.09
C HIS A 357 37.50 0.55 7.66
N MET A 358 36.24 0.98 7.64
CA MET A 358 35.16 0.12 7.22
C MET A 358 35.08 0.03 5.69
N ASP A 359 34.72 -1.14 5.17
CA ASP A 359 34.54 -1.34 3.74
C ASP A 359 33.31 -0.60 3.23
N LEU A 360 33.43 -0.03 2.04
CA LEU A 360 32.33 0.56 1.29
C LEU A 360 31.69 -0.49 0.38
N PHE A 361 30.43 -0.81 0.60
CA PHE A 361 29.71 -1.82 -0.15
C PHE A 361 28.74 -1.20 -1.17
N ASN A 362 28.45 -1.97 -2.23
CA ASN A 362 27.47 -1.63 -3.27
C ASN A 362 27.81 -0.38 -4.09
N HIS A 363 29.09 0.05 -4.09
CA HIS A 363 29.57 1.22 -4.83
C HIS A 363 30.33 0.81 -6.08
N GLN A 364 29.55 0.43 -7.12
CA GLN A 364 30.05 -0.02 -8.41
C GLN A 364 29.27 0.63 -9.53
N THR A 365 29.95 1.17 -10.53
CA THR A 365 29.35 1.74 -11.74
C THR A 365 29.22 0.67 -12.84
N SER A 366 28.34 0.93 -13.80
CA SER A 366 28.26 0.15 -15.04
C SER A 366 29.32 0.64 -16.01
N LEU A 367 29.91 -0.29 -16.76
CA LEU A 367 30.76 0.07 -17.90
C LEU A 367 29.88 0.54 -19.06
N GLN A 368 29.84 1.84 -19.28
CA GLN A 368 29.10 2.47 -20.36
C GLN A 368 30.02 2.63 -21.59
N ASN A 369 29.50 2.31 -22.78
CA ASN A 369 30.21 2.60 -24.01
C ASN A 369 30.17 4.10 -24.34
N GLU A 370 31.01 4.54 -25.28
CA GLU A 370 31.17 5.96 -25.60
C GLU A 370 29.86 6.61 -26.09
N LYS A 371 29.05 5.90 -26.87
CA LYS A 371 27.76 6.41 -27.33
C LYS A 371 26.80 6.71 -26.18
N VAL A 372 26.76 5.85 -25.17
CA VAL A 372 25.93 6.06 -23.98
C VAL A 372 26.47 7.22 -23.16
N ARG A 373 27.79 7.30 -22.97
CA ARG A 373 28.42 8.39 -22.23
C ARG A 373 28.16 9.74 -22.89
N GLU A 374 28.31 9.83 -24.20
CA GLU A 374 28.05 11.05 -24.96
C GLU A 374 26.56 11.46 -24.86
N ARG A 375 25.65 10.48 -24.97
CA ARG A 375 24.22 10.72 -24.75
C ARG A 375 23.94 11.35 -23.39
N LEU A 376 24.47 10.74 -22.32
CA LEU A 376 24.26 11.23 -20.95
C LEU A 376 24.84 12.62 -20.74
N ARG A 377 25.99 12.91 -21.37
CA ARG A 377 26.64 14.22 -21.35
C ARG A 377 25.78 15.31 -22.02
N ILE A 378 25.21 15.01 -23.20
CA ILE A 378 24.32 15.92 -23.90
C ILE A 378 23.04 16.15 -23.08
N ILE A 379 22.43 15.11 -22.55
CA ILE A 379 21.24 15.26 -21.70
C ILE A 379 21.56 16.13 -20.48
N ALA A 380 22.70 15.91 -19.83
CA ALA A 380 23.11 16.69 -18.67
C ALA A 380 23.37 18.18 -19.02
N ALA A 381 23.89 18.45 -20.21
CA ALA A 381 24.12 19.82 -20.68
C ALA A 381 22.83 20.60 -20.95
N HIS A 382 21.78 19.90 -21.40
CA HIS A 382 20.46 20.47 -21.65
C HIS A 382 19.53 20.46 -20.42
N GLY A 383 19.86 19.66 -19.38
CA GLY A 383 19.04 19.53 -18.18
C GLY A 383 18.11 18.34 -18.18
N ASP A 384 17.48 18.00 -19.30
CA ASP A 384 16.65 16.81 -19.48
C ASP A 384 16.70 16.22 -20.90
N TYR A 385 15.99 15.10 -21.12
CA TYR A 385 15.99 14.41 -22.42
C TYR A 385 15.21 15.16 -23.49
N ASP A 386 14.11 15.80 -23.15
CA ASP A 386 13.25 16.45 -24.13
C ASP A 386 13.91 17.70 -24.72
N GLU A 387 14.61 18.48 -23.90
CA GLU A 387 15.43 19.60 -24.32
C GLU A 387 16.63 19.13 -25.18
N ALA A 388 17.24 18.00 -24.83
CA ALA A 388 18.37 17.42 -25.58
C ALA A 388 17.99 16.73 -26.88
N LYS A 389 16.71 16.50 -27.14
CA LYS A 389 16.19 15.60 -28.20
C LYS A 389 16.64 15.96 -29.63
N VAL A 390 16.76 17.23 -29.94
CA VAL A 390 17.18 17.69 -31.27
C VAL A 390 18.62 17.29 -31.50
N GLU A 391 19.54 17.67 -30.61
CA GLU A 391 20.96 17.34 -30.70
C GLU A 391 21.23 15.84 -30.67
N LEU A 392 20.49 15.10 -29.82
CA LEU A 392 20.59 13.64 -29.77
C LEU A 392 20.23 12.97 -31.10
N LYS A 393 19.20 13.47 -31.80
CA LYS A 393 18.82 12.95 -33.12
C LYS A 393 19.85 13.29 -34.20
N GLU A 394 20.32 14.52 -34.21
CA GLU A 394 21.35 14.97 -35.17
C GLU A 394 22.63 14.15 -35.06
N LYS A 395 23.00 13.74 -33.84
CA LYS A 395 24.18 12.90 -33.56
C LYS A 395 23.90 11.38 -33.63
N GLY A 396 22.67 10.95 -33.93
CA GLY A 396 22.30 9.53 -33.95
C GLY A 396 22.43 8.85 -32.59
N LEU A 397 22.20 9.62 -31.51
CA LEU A 397 22.29 9.19 -30.11
C LEU A 397 20.93 9.11 -29.42
N ASP A 398 19.84 9.26 -30.13
CA ASP A 398 18.50 9.13 -29.58
C ASP A 398 18.23 7.72 -28.99
N SER A 399 17.25 7.63 -28.12
CA SER A 399 16.91 6.43 -27.37
C SER A 399 15.42 6.29 -27.19
N GLN A 400 14.92 5.06 -27.11
CA GLN A 400 13.52 4.80 -26.73
C GLN A 400 13.26 5.14 -25.25
N LYS A 401 14.27 5.04 -24.40
CA LYS A 401 14.20 5.48 -23.02
C LYS A 401 14.28 7.01 -22.97
N ARG A 402 13.31 7.63 -22.32
CA ARG A 402 13.18 9.10 -22.20
C ARG A 402 13.20 9.61 -20.76
N ASN A 403 13.07 8.71 -19.79
CA ASN A 403 13.03 9.06 -18.36
C ASN A 403 14.46 9.24 -17.81
N TYR A 404 15.14 10.29 -18.23
CA TYR A 404 16.41 10.66 -17.67
C TYR A 404 16.25 11.93 -16.84
N VAL A 405 16.66 11.88 -15.58
CA VAL A 405 16.65 13.03 -14.67
C VAL A 405 18.07 13.31 -14.25
N VAL A 406 18.56 14.48 -14.58
CA VAL A 406 19.85 14.98 -14.04
C VAL A 406 19.61 15.43 -12.62
N LEU A 407 20.35 14.86 -11.66
CA LEU A 407 20.16 15.22 -10.26
C LEU A 407 20.62 16.66 -10.00
N ASN A 408 19.79 17.43 -9.32
CA ASN A 408 20.19 18.75 -8.81
C ASN A 408 20.96 18.56 -7.48
N PRO A 409 22.24 18.89 -7.42
CA PRO A 409 23.05 18.73 -6.20
C PRO A 409 22.56 19.59 -5.03
N LEU A 410 21.94 20.74 -5.31
CA LEU A 410 21.49 21.72 -4.30
C LEU A 410 20.02 21.53 -3.90
N GLY A 411 19.36 20.53 -4.43
CA GLY A 411 17.98 20.15 -4.09
C GLY A 411 17.88 18.74 -3.51
N GLN A 412 16.66 18.28 -3.36
CA GLN A 412 16.35 16.88 -3.06
C GLN A 412 16.16 16.10 -4.35
N SER A 413 16.55 14.82 -4.38
CA SER A 413 16.30 13.98 -5.54
C SER A 413 14.80 13.72 -5.73
N PRO A 414 14.34 13.50 -6.95
CA PRO A 414 13.03 12.90 -7.17
C PRO A 414 12.95 11.51 -6.54
N THR A 415 11.76 10.89 -6.57
CA THR A 415 11.57 9.53 -6.04
C THR A 415 12.51 8.54 -6.70
N VAL A 416 13.37 7.91 -5.90
CA VAL A 416 14.27 6.84 -6.33
C VAL A 416 13.44 5.66 -6.81
N CYS A 417 13.64 5.29 -8.08
CA CYS A 417 12.98 4.18 -8.75
C CYS A 417 13.83 2.91 -8.73
N THR A 418 13.39 1.89 -9.45
CA THR A 418 14.03 0.57 -9.48
C THR A 418 15.04 0.40 -10.61
N MET A 419 15.30 1.46 -11.37
CA MET A 419 16.23 1.47 -12.50
C MET A 419 17.38 2.47 -12.25
N PRO A 420 18.62 2.03 -12.39
CA PRO A 420 19.79 2.88 -12.09
C PRO A 420 19.95 4.07 -13.03
N ASP A 421 19.52 3.90 -14.27
CA ASP A 421 19.69 4.85 -15.36
C ASP A 421 18.51 5.83 -15.52
N ASP A 422 17.58 5.84 -14.56
CA ASP A 422 16.57 6.91 -14.45
C ASP A 422 17.23 8.22 -13.97
N PHE A 423 18.32 8.11 -13.20
CA PHE A 423 19.09 9.25 -12.74
C PHE A 423 20.47 9.35 -13.41
N ILE A 424 20.81 10.56 -13.80
CA ILE A 424 22.17 10.93 -14.20
C ILE A 424 22.81 11.66 -13.01
N HIS A 425 23.98 11.17 -12.61
CA HIS A 425 24.76 11.80 -11.55
C HIS A 425 25.15 13.23 -11.93
N TYR A 426 24.97 14.16 -11.02
CA TYR A 426 25.11 15.59 -11.25
C TYR A 426 26.51 16.04 -11.72
N SER A 427 27.56 15.29 -11.41
CA SER A 427 28.96 15.67 -11.74
C SER A 427 29.69 14.66 -12.62
N ALA A 428 29.19 13.42 -12.74
CA ALA A 428 29.92 12.32 -13.39
C ALA A 428 29.27 11.85 -14.70
N TYR A 429 28.12 12.39 -15.09
CA TYR A 429 27.38 12.04 -16.31
C TYR A 429 27.22 10.52 -16.52
N ARG A 430 26.88 9.81 -15.47
CA ARG A 430 26.69 8.38 -15.42
C ARG A 430 25.46 7.99 -14.62
N PRO A 431 24.93 6.78 -14.78
CA PRO A 431 23.94 6.23 -13.86
C PRO A 431 24.46 6.14 -12.43
N MET A 432 23.56 6.17 -11.48
CA MET A 432 23.86 6.06 -10.06
C MET A 432 24.32 4.66 -9.68
N THR A 433 25.16 4.55 -8.67
CA THR A 433 25.46 3.27 -8.02
C THR A 433 24.35 2.86 -7.05
N VAL A 434 24.33 1.60 -6.63
CA VAL A 434 23.37 1.13 -5.61
C VAL A 434 23.58 1.90 -4.29
N ARG A 435 24.83 2.14 -3.89
CA ARG A 435 25.16 2.90 -2.67
C ARG A 435 24.69 4.35 -2.74
N GLU A 436 24.88 5.01 -3.85
CA GLU A 436 24.39 6.37 -4.05
C GLU A 436 22.86 6.44 -3.94
N MET A 437 22.13 5.52 -4.61
CA MET A 437 20.70 5.45 -4.49
C MET A 437 20.23 5.08 -3.06
N ALA A 438 20.98 4.20 -2.39
CA ALA A 438 20.69 3.84 -0.99
C ALA A 438 20.83 5.06 -0.06
N ARG A 439 21.85 5.90 -0.25
CA ARG A 439 22.00 7.15 0.51
C ARG A 439 20.90 8.16 0.21
N LEU A 440 20.44 8.27 -1.04
CA LEU A 440 19.27 9.08 -1.39
C LEU A 440 17.99 8.58 -0.70
N GLN A 441 17.94 7.30 -0.34
CA GLN A 441 16.89 6.71 0.49
C GLN A 441 17.19 6.78 1.99
N SER A 442 18.31 7.39 2.41
CA SER A 442 18.78 7.45 3.81
C SER A 442 19.17 6.11 4.44
N PHE A 443 19.54 5.12 3.64
CA PHE A 443 20.14 3.90 4.20
C PHE A 443 21.52 4.21 4.77
N ASP A 444 21.78 3.70 5.96
CA ASP A 444 23.10 3.70 6.55
C ASP A 444 24.07 2.85 5.71
N ASP A 445 25.34 3.28 5.62
CA ASP A 445 26.33 2.58 4.83
C ASP A 445 26.70 1.18 5.34
N SER A 446 26.36 0.87 6.59
CA SER A 446 26.45 -0.48 7.13
C SER A 446 25.47 -1.46 6.50
N PHE A 447 24.39 -0.96 5.90
CA PHE A 447 23.41 -1.83 5.25
C PHE A 447 23.93 -2.30 3.89
N VAL A 448 24.15 -3.60 3.75
CA VAL A 448 24.69 -4.22 2.55
C VAL A 448 23.57 -4.91 1.76
N PHE A 449 23.31 -4.43 0.54
CA PHE A 449 22.35 -5.05 -0.37
C PHE A 449 22.95 -6.30 -0.99
N GLN A 450 22.29 -7.43 -0.77
CA GLN A 450 22.71 -8.75 -1.29
C GLN A 450 22.16 -9.03 -2.68
N GLY A 451 22.68 -10.08 -3.35
CA GLY A 451 22.24 -10.51 -4.66
C GLY A 451 22.88 -9.72 -5.80
N LYS A 452 22.36 -9.88 -7.01
CA LYS A 452 22.90 -9.24 -8.21
C LYS A 452 22.58 -7.75 -8.23
N ARG A 453 23.56 -6.96 -8.61
CA ARG A 453 23.42 -5.52 -8.76
C ARG A 453 22.29 -5.16 -9.73
N GLN A 454 22.27 -5.82 -10.90
CA GLN A 454 21.29 -5.61 -11.97
C GLN A 454 20.94 -6.92 -12.65
N THR A 455 19.69 -7.14 -12.95
CA THR A 455 19.19 -8.28 -13.75
C THR A 455 18.37 -7.74 -14.92
N GLY A 456 18.57 -8.31 -16.13
CA GLY A 456 17.86 -7.92 -17.34
C GLY A 456 16.73 -8.88 -17.72
N GLY A 457 15.73 -8.39 -18.43
CA GLY A 457 14.66 -9.18 -19.03
C GLY A 457 13.89 -10.05 -18.05
N ASN A 458 13.51 -11.26 -18.47
CA ASN A 458 12.69 -12.21 -17.69
C ASN A 458 13.36 -12.71 -16.39
N ASN A 459 14.68 -12.55 -16.26
CA ASN A 459 15.39 -12.95 -15.04
C ASN A 459 15.10 -12.07 -13.84
N ARG A 460 14.57 -10.85 -14.07
CA ARG A 460 14.19 -9.92 -13.01
C ARG A 460 13.05 -10.44 -12.12
N GLN A 461 12.21 -11.31 -12.64
CA GLN A 461 11.14 -11.98 -11.87
C GLN A 461 11.68 -13.09 -10.96
N LYS A 462 12.80 -13.70 -11.34
CA LYS A 462 13.41 -14.80 -10.60
C LYS A 462 14.41 -14.34 -9.55
N GLU A 463 15.07 -13.23 -9.79
CA GLU A 463 16.09 -12.65 -8.91
C GLU A 463 15.94 -11.14 -8.85
N ILE A 464 15.53 -10.65 -7.69
CA ILE A 464 15.30 -9.21 -7.45
C ILE A 464 16.65 -8.49 -7.38
N PRO A 465 16.94 -7.54 -8.28
CA PRO A 465 18.21 -6.83 -8.27
C PRO A 465 18.30 -5.81 -7.12
N GLN A 466 19.53 -5.51 -6.68
CA GLN A 466 19.82 -4.56 -5.61
C GLN A 466 19.12 -3.19 -5.82
N TYR A 467 19.11 -2.69 -7.05
CA TYR A 467 18.40 -1.44 -7.39
C TYR A 467 16.90 -1.49 -7.09
N THR A 468 16.26 -2.64 -7.30
CA THR A 468 14.84 -2.83 -6.97
C THR A 468 14.62 -2.87 -5.46
N LEU A 469 15.54 -3.49 -4.72
CA LEU A 469 15.47 -3.50 -3.24
C LEU A 469 15.54 -2.08 -2.69
N VAL A 470 16.47 -1.26 -3.20
CA VAL A 470 16.57 0.16 -2.80
C VAL A 470 15.30 0.93 -3.17
N GLY A 471 14.87 0.83 -4.44
CA GLY A 471 13.75 1.64 -4.94
C GLY A 471 12.41 1.34 -4.27
N ASN A 472 12.19 0.08 -3.85
CA ASN A 472 10.95 -0.33 -3.19
C ASN A 472 10.95 -0.07 -1.68
N ALA A 473 12.09 0.26 -1.09
CA ALA A 473 12.20 0.42 0.35
C ALA A 473 11.49 1.67 0.87
N VAL A 474 11.07 1.61 2.11
CA VAL A 474 10.69 2.78 2.90
C VAL A 474 11.96 3.46 3.38
N PRO A 475 12.11 4.79 3.23
CA PRO A 475 13.30 5.49 3.71
C PRO A 475 13.50 5.31 5.23
N PRO A 476 14.66 4.80 5.69
CA PRO A 476 14.89 4.52 7.11
C PRO A 476 14.65 5.69 8.06
N LEU A 477 15.05 6.91 7.70
CA LEU A 477 14.80 8.09 8.54
C LEU A 477 13.30 8.42 8.68
N MET A 478 12.52 8.25 7.62
CA MET A 478 11.07 8.40 7.69
C MET A 478 10.44 7.30 8.56
N ALA A 479 10.86 6.04 8.39
CA ALA A 479 10.40 4.93 9.21
C ALA A 479 10.74 5.14 10.69
N ARG A 480 11.94 5.69 10.98
CA ARG A 480 12.37 6.06 12.34
C ARG A 480 11.49 7.15 12.96
N ALA A 481 11.10 8.17 12.19
CA ALA A 481 10.19 9.22 12.66
C ALA A 481 8.82 8.64 13.02
N ILE A 482 8.27 7.74 12.18
CA ILE A 482 7.04 7.01 12.47
C ILE A 482 7.21 6.21 13.76
N ALA A 483 8.25 5.39 13.87
CA ALA A 483 8.50 4.56 15.05
C ALA A 483 8.65 5.38 16.33
N ASN A 484 9.39 6.49 16.29
CA ASN A 484 9.56 7.38 17.43
C ASN A 484 8.23 8.03 17.87
N THR A 485 7.35 8.36 16.92
CA THR A 485 6.00 8.86 17.22
C THR A 485 5.19 7.77 17.92
N LEU A 486 5.20 6.54 17.40
CA LEU A 486 4.50 5.41 18.04
C LEU A 486 5.00 5.16 19.47
N LEU A 487 6.32 5.16 19.68
CA LEU A 487 6.93 4.91 21.00
C LEU A 487 6.49 5.92 22.06
N LYS A 488 6.24 7.17 21.68
CA LYS A 488 5.73 8.20 22.61
C LYS A 488 4.28 7.97 23.04
N HIS A 489 3.49 7.25 22.25
CA HIS A 489 2.07 7.00 22.49
C HIS A 489 1.78 5.61 23.07
N ILE A 490 2.76 4.70 23.14
CA ILE A 490 2.58 3.38 23.74
C ILE A 490 2.46 3.53 25.27
N LYS A 491 1.29 3.14 25.78
CA LYS A 491 1.04 3.01 27.24
C LYS A 491 1.39 1.62 27.75
#